data_d40b19327249a19dd803ed4ee6bd7d3d
#
_entry.id   d40b19327249a19dd803ed4ee6bd7d3d
#
_cell.length_a   1.000
_cell.length_b   1.000
_cell.length_c   1.000
_cell.angle_alpha   90.00
_cell.angle_beta   90.00
_cell.angle_gamma   90.00
#
_symmetry.space_group_name_H-M   'P 1'
#
loop_
_entity.id
_entity.type
_entity.pdbx_description
1 polymer ?
#
loop_
_entity_poly.entity_id
_entity_poly.type
_entity_poly.pdbx_seq_one_letter_code
_entity_poly.pdbx_strand_id
1 'polypeptide(L)'
;AFAKLRGAESIYRTKGGLMHGPGGEAYYAAVWANDQAEYINPFFPFLGYEIGDESALNSFRHFARYMNPEYKPIPSSIISEGVSFWHGAKDRGDGAMIAYGAARYALARGDKAEARELWPLIEWCLEYCNRKLTPAGVVASNSDELENRFPAGDANLCTSTLYYDALRSAVMLGRELGVSAKQLNMYRNQANALEKAIEKHFGYEIECFHSYRYYEGNDILRSWICMPLVMGIYTRAQGTIDALFSPRLWTDD
;
A
#
# COMPACT_ATOMS: atom_id res chain seq x y z
N ALA A 1 0.59 3.49 -23.26
CA ALA A 1 1.78 4.30 -23.60
C ALA A 1 1.90 5.53 -22.70
N PHE A 2 0.86 6.38 -22.58
CA PHE A 2 0.91 7.65 -21.84
C PHE A 2 1.34 7.50 -20.38
N ALA A 3 0.70 6.62 -19.60
CA ALA A 3 1.02 6.39 -18.19
C ALA A 3 2.46 5.91 -17.97
N LYS A 4 2.97 5.07 -18.88
CA LYS A 4 4.37 4.62 -18.86
C LYS A 4 5.35 5.77 -19.02
N LEU A 5 5.09 6.64 -19.99
CA LEU A 5 5.93 7.82 -20.23
C LEU A 5 5.90 8.77 -19.03
N ARG A 6 4.74 9.09 -18.51
CA ARG A 6 4.59 9.98 -17.34
C ARG A 6 5.34 9.45 -16.11
N GLY A 7 5.23 8.17 -15.81
CA GLY A 7 5.97 7.56 -14.73
C GLY A 7 7.48 7.66 -14.91
N ALA A 8 7.98 7.38 -16.11
CA ALA A 8 9.41 7.42 -16.41
C ALA A 8 9.99 8.85 -16.44
N GLU A 9 9.20 9.85 -16.87
CA GLU A 9 9.65 11.24 -16.97
C GLU A 9 9.80 11.94 -15.61
N SER A 10 9.18 11.42 -14.56
CA SER A 10 9.18 12.01 -13.22
C SER A 10 10.32 11.50 -12.34
N ILE A 11 11.38 10.93 -12.91
CA ILE A 11 12.53 10.45 -12.16
C ILE A 11 13.63 11.50 -12.19
N TYR A 12 14.09 11.89 -11.00
CA TYR A 12 15.11 12.91 -10.80
C TYR A 12 16.36 12.34 -10.16
N ARG A 13 17.52 12.89 -10.50
CA ARG A 13 18.75 12.64 -9.78
C ARG A 13 18.86 13.62 -8.62
N THR A 14 18.83 13.11 -7.41
CA THR A 14 18.93 13.89 -6.18
C THR A 14 20.21 13.52 -5.39
N LYS A 15 20.49 14.22 -4.30
CA LYS A 15 21.56 13.81 -3.37
C LYS A 15 21.28 12.46 -2.69
N GLY A 16 20.02 12.06 -2.60
CA GLY A 16 19.60 10.77 -2.06
C GLY A 16 19.56 9.64 -3.09
N GLY A 17 20.01 9.89 -4.32
CA GLY A 17 19.96 8.95 -5.44
C GLY A 17 18.89 9.30 -6.47
N LEU A 18 18.62 8.39 -7.38
CA LEU A 18 17.48 8.49 -8.30
C LEU A 18 16.17 8.34 -7.53
N MET A 19 15.24 9.25 -7.76
CA MET A 19 13.93 9.29 -7.13
C MET A 19 12.85 9.61 -8.14
N HIS A 20 11.75 8.86 -8.10
CA HIS A 20 10.52 9.28 -8.73
C HIS A 20 9.87 10.34 -7.85
N GLY A 21 9.51 11.49 -8.43
CA GLY A 21 8.74 12.52 -7.75
C GLY A 21 7.29 12.50 -8.22
N PRO A 22 6.31 12.68 -7.32
CA PRO A 22 4.89 12.64 -7.70
C PRO A 22 4.47 13.87 -8.51
N GLY A 23 5.32 14.87 -8.62
CA GLY A 23 5.01 16.17 -9.17
C GLY A 23 4.51 17.15 -8.10
N GLY A 24 4.21 18.36 -8.54
CA GLY A 24 3.78 19.45 -7.65
C GLY A 24 4.92 20.33 -7.19
N GLU A 25 4.63 21.62 -7.02
CA GLU A 25 5.63 22.67 -6.84
C GLU A 25 6.46 22.52 -5.58
N ALA A 26 5.83 22.12 -4.47
CA ALA A 26 6.50 22.10 -3.16
C ALA A 26 7.17 20.77 -2.82
N TYR A 27 6.80 19.67 -3.50
CA TYR A 27 7.16 18.31 -3.09
C TYR A 27 7.79 17.47 -4.20
N TYR A 28 8.28 18.08 -5.26
CA TYR A 28 8.82 17.38 -6.43
C TYR A 28 9.98 16.42 -6.09
N ALA A 29 10.75 16.69 -5.03
CA ALA A 29 11.86 15.86 -4.56
C ALA A 29 11.49 14.99 -3.34
N ALA A 30 10.19 14.83 -3.07
CA ALA A 30 9.72 14.02 -1.95
C ALA A 30 9.37 12.60 -2.41
N VAL A 31 9.60 11.63 -1.53
CA VAL A 31 9.12 10.26 -1.65
C VAL A 31 7.87 10.12 -0.79
N TRP A 32 6.77 9.71 -1.40
CA TRP A 32 5.48 9.51 -0.73
C TRP A 32 5.12 8.02 -0.65
N ALA A 33 4.53 7.60 0.47
CA ALA A 33 4.15 6.21 0.67
C ALA A 33 3.08 5.74 -0.33
N ASN A 34 2.09 6.59 -0.64
CA ASN A 34 1.08 6.29 -1.64
C ASN A 34 1.64 6.38 -3.06
N ASP A 35 2.11 7.55 -3.50
CA ASP A 35 2.52 7.78 -4.90
C ASP A 35 3.65 6.84 -5.34
N GLN A 36 4.68 6.68 -4.52
CA GLN A 36 5.81 5.83 -4.85
C GLN A 36 5.64 4.40 -4.36
N ALA A 37 5.54 4.18 -3.04
CA ALA A 37 5.61 2.84 -2.51
C ALA A 37 4.41 1.98 -2.93
N GLU A 38 3.20 2.52 -2.89
CA GLU A 38 1.99 1.79 -3.26
C GLU A 38 1.81 1.65 -4.77
N TYR A 39 1.97 2.74 -5.54
CA TYR A 39 1.58 2.75 -6.95
C TYR A 39 2.74 2.56 -7.92
N ILE A 40 3.69 3.51 -7.98
CA ILE A 40 4.63 3.51 -9.10
C ILE A 40 5.77 2.49 -8.94
N ASN A 41 6.28 2.30 -7.72
CA ASN A 41 7.42 1.42 -7.49
C ASN A 41 7.14 -0.05 -7.87
N PRO A 42 5.98 -0.65 -7.50
CA PRO A 42 5.63 -2.00 -7.94
C PRO A 42 5.44 -2.13 -9.46
N PHE A 43 5.19 -1.01 -10.13
CA PHE A 43 4.96 -0.96 -11.57
C PHE A 43 6.26 -0.87 -12.38
N PHE A 44 7.32 -0.24 -11.88
CA PHE A 44 8.56 -0.03 -12.59
C PHE A 44 9.20 -1.31 -13.18
N PRO A 45 9.24 -2.46 -12.48
CA PRO A 45 9.82 -3.67 -13.04
C PRO A 45 9.15 -4.14 -14.35
N PHE A 46 7.86 -3.84 -14.55
CA PHE A 46 7.13 -4.17 -15.78
C PHE A 46 7.48 -3.25 -16.96
N LEU A 47 8.20 -2.16 -16.72
CA LEU A 47 8.69 -1.27 -17.78
C LEU A 47 10.00 -1.76 -18.38
N GLY A 48 10.77 -2.62 -17.68
CA GLY A 48 12.11 -3.04 -18.08
C GLY A 48 13.08 -1.86 -18.16
N TYR A 49 13.00 -0.94 -17.21
CA TYR A 49 13.70 0.34 -17.22
C TYR A 49 14.52 0.50 -15.93
N GLU A 50 15.83 0.26 -16.01
CA GLU A 50 16.73 0.24 -14.85
C GLU A 50 16.65 1.47 -13.96
N ILE A 51 16.53 2.66 -14.55
CA ILE A 51 16.42 3.92 -13.79
C ILE A 51 15.13 3.93 -12.94
N GLY A 52 14.05 3.34 -13.44
CA GLY A 52 12.82 3.14 -12.69
C GLY A 52 13.02 2.21 -11.52
N ASP A 53 13.66 1.06 -11.75
CA ASP A 53 13.94 0.08 -10.70
C ASP A 53 14.87 0.66 -9.62
N GLU A 54 15.94 1.38 -10.01
CA GLU A 54 16.83 2.07 -9.07
C GLU A 54 16.08 3.11 -8.24
N SER A 55 15.19 3.89 -8.88
CA SER A 55 14.39 4.90 -8.18
C SER A 55 13.43 4.27 -7.17
N ALA A 56 12.83 3.14 -7.51
CA ALA A 56 11.95 2.38 -6.62
C ALA A 56 12.71 1.85 -5.40
N LEU A 57 13.84 1.20 -5.64
CA LEU A 57 14.68 0.66 -4.57
C LEU A 57 15.16 1.77 -3.61
N ASN A 58 15.58 2.91 -4.15
CA ASN A 58 15.97 4.06 -3.34
C ASN A 58 14.82 4.62 -2.50
N SER A 59 13.61 4.66 -3.03
CA SER A 59 12.42 5.07 -2.26
C SER A 59 12.24 4.18 -1.03
N PHE A 60 12.30 2.87 -1.20
CA PHE A 60 12.17 1.93 -0.08
C PHE A 60 13.31 2.06 0.93
N ARG A 61 14.55 2.32 0.46
CA ARG A 61 15.71 2.61 1.32
C ARG A 61 15.48 3.84 2.19
N HIS A 62 14.84 4.88 1.64
CA HIS A 62 14.49 6.06 2.43
C HIS A 62 13.49 5.73 3.54
N PHE A 63 12.44 4.99 3.26
CA PHE A 63 11.49 4.55 4.27
C PHE A 63 12.14 3.65 5.33
N ALA A 64 13.04 2.75 4.94
CA ALA A 64 13.74 1.84 5.85
C ALA A 64 14.56 2.57 6.94
N ARG A 65 15.03 3.78 6.68
CA ARG A 65 15.75 4.61 7.67
C ARG A 65 14.90 5.02 8.88
N TYR A 66 13.58 4.96 8.75
CA TYR A 66 12.64 5.33 9.80
C TYR A 66 12.09 4.13 10.57
N MET A 67 12.52 2.92 10.25
CA MET A 67 12.24 1.77 11.10
C MET A 67 12.79 2.03 12.51
N ASN A 68 11.99 1.70 13.52
CA ASN A 68 12.37 1.95 14.91
C ASN A 68 11.87 0.82 15.80
N PRO A 69 12.53 0.56 16.96
CA PRO A 69 12.19 -0.55 17.84
C PRO A 69 10.84 -0.38 18.55
N GLU A 70 10.34 0.86 18.66
CA GLU A 70 9.05 1.16 19.28
C GLU A 70 7.86 1.00 18.33
N TYR A 71 8.10 0.69 17.06
CA TYR A 71 7.07 0.64 16.01
C TYR A 71 6.22 1.90 15.94
N LYS A 72 6.88 3.08 16.01
CA LYS A 72 6.25 4.36 15.70
C LYS A 72 6.04 4.48 14.18
N PRO A 73 4.99 5.20 13.75
CA PRO A 73 4.71 5.34 12.32
C PRO A 73 5.90 5.85 11.51
N ILE A 74 6.14 5.25 10.35
CA ILE A 74 7.04 5.79 9.33
C ILE A 74 6.40 7.06 8.76
N PRO A 75 7.19 8.12 8.42
CA PRO A 75 6.65 9.31 7.79
C PRO A 75 5.95 9.01 6.46
N SER A 76 4.85 9.71 6.21
CA SER A 76 4.10 9.58 4.95
C SER A 76 4.88 10.09 3.75
N SER A 77 5.77 11.07 3.98
CA SER A 77 6.64 11.63 2.94
C SER A 77 8.01 11.99 3.50
N ILE A 78 9.03 11.79 2.67
CA ILE A 78 10.44 12.06 3.01
C ILE A 78 11.04 12.90 1.88
N ILE A 79 11.65 14.05 2.24
CA ILE A 79 12.42 14.83 1.27
C ILE A 79 13.72 14.10 0.99
N SER A 80 13.95 13.73 -0.25
CA SER A 80 15.05 12.84 -0.67
C SER A 80 16.44 13.38 -0.42
N GLU A 81 16.60 14.70 -0.36
CA GLU A 81 17.90 15.36 -0.20
C GLU A 81 18.26 15.69 1.23
N GLY A 82 17.32 15.53 2.14
CA GLY A 82 17.50 16.04 3.49
C GLY A 82 17.05 15.08 4.57
N VAL A 83 16.94 15.67 5.73
CA VAL A 83 16.44 15.04 6.96
C VAL A 83 15.00 15.42 7.24
N SER A 84 14.37 16.17 6.33
CA SER A 84 13.00 16.65 6.49
C SER A 84 12.01 15.59 6.05
N PHE A 85 10.89 15.50 6.76
CA PHE A 85 9.78 14.61 6.45
C PHE A 85 8.45 15.29 6.75
N TRP A 86 7.38 14.76 6.16
CA TRP A 86 6.02 15.19 6.42
C TRP A 86 5.21 14.05 7.04
N HIS A 87 4.44 14.38 8.06
CA HIS A 87 3.57 13.44 8.77
C HIS A 87 2.30 14.15 9.31
N GLY A 88 1.83 15.16 8.57
CA GLY A 88 0.76 16.06 9.01
C GLY A 88 -0.62 15.42 9.15
N ALA A 89 -0.92 14.37 8.38
CA ALA A 89 -2.15 13.60 8.49
C ALA A 89 -2.04 12.40 9.44
N LYS A 90 -0.96 12.30 10.20
CA LYS A 90 -0.61 11.18 11.08
C LYS A 90 -0.46 9.88 10.25
N ASP A 91 -0.86 8.73 10.83
CA ASP A 91 -0.80 7.44 10.16
C ASP A 91 -1.95 7.33 9.14
N ARG A 92 -1.60 7.26 7.87
CA ARG A 92 -2.52 7.11 6.73
C ARG A 92 -2.64 5.65 6.26
N GLY A 93 -2.10 4.70 7.01
CA GLY A 93 -1.88 3.34 6.53
C GLY A 93 -0.54 3.17 5.82
N ASP A 94 0.40 4.12 6.02
CA ASP A 94 1.69 4.18 5.32
C ASP A 94 2.50 2.89 5.45
N GLY A 95 2.46 2.24 6.62
CA GLY A 95 3.10 0.93 6.80
C GLY A 95 2.53 -0.17 5.91
N ALA A 96 1.21 -0.18 5.67
CA ALA A 96 0.58 -1.14 4.77
C ALA A 96 0.94 -0.85 3.30
N MET A 97 0.94 0.42 2.89
CA MET A 97 1.36 0.86 1.55
C MET A 97 2.80 0.45 1.24
N ILE A 98 3.71 0.68 2.19
CA ILE A 98 5.13 0.36 2.04
C ILE A 98 5.34 -1.17 1.99
N ALA A 99 4.70 -1.94 2.87
CA ALA A 99 4.81 -3.40 2.87
C ALA A 99 4.30 -4.02 1.57
N TYR A 100 3.12 -3.57 1.13
CA TYR A 100 2.52 -3.98 -0.14
C TYR A 100 3.45 -3.69 -1.31
N GLY A 101 3.87 -2.43 -1.43
CA GLY A 101 4.69 -2.00 -2.56
C GLY A 101 6.05 -2.65 -2.59
N ALA A 102 6.76 -2.74 -1.47
CA ALA A 102 8.07 -3.37 -1.38
C ALA A 102 8.02 -4.86 -1.72
N ALA A 103 7.00 -5.59 -1.22
CA ALA A 103 6.84 -7.01 -1.52
C ALA A 103 6.48 -7.24 -2.99
N ARG A 104 5.58 -6.45 -3.55
CA ARG A 104 5.18 -6.53 -4.97
C ARG A 104 6.33 -6.14 -5.91
N TYR A 105 7.07 -5.08 -5.58
CA TYR A 105 8.27 -4.70 -6.31
C TYR A 105 9.28 -5.86 -6.35
N ALA A 106 9.64 -6.41 -5.19
CA ALA A 106 10.63 -7.47 -5.09
C ALA A 106 10.21 -8.73 -5.87
N LEU A 107 8.93 -9.10 -5.83
CA LEU A 107 8.38 -10.23 -6.60
C LEU A 107 8.44 -9.96 -8.11
N ALA A 108 8.06 -8.76 -8.56
CA ALA A 108 8.07 -8.40 -9.98
C ALA A 108 9.50 -8.27 -10.53
N ARG A 109 10.41 -7.72 -9.72
CA ARG A 109 11.82 -7.54 -10.06
C ARG A 109 12.57 -8.87 -10.19
N GLY A 110 12.26 -9.84 -9.34
CA GLY A 110 12.88 -11.16 -9.35
C GLY A 110 14.36 -11.18 -8.93
N ASP A 111 14.92 -10.06 -8.49
CA ASP A 111 16.28 -9.98 -7.97
C ASP A 111 16.33 -10.38 -6.49
N LYS A 112 17.05 -11.47 -6.19
CA LYS A 112 17.16 -11.99 -4.82
C LYS A 112 18.01 -11.12 -3.90
N ALA A 113 18.92 -10.32 -4.41
CA ALA A 113 19.74 -9.43 -3.59
C ALA A 113 18.90 -8.24 -3.14
N GLU A 114 18.19 -7.59 -4.05
CA GLU A 114 17.24 -6.52 -3.75
C GLU A 114 16.13 -7.03 -2.80
N ALA A 115 15.60 -8.22 -3.05
CA ALA A 115 14.58 -8.83 -2.20
C ALA A 115 15.07 -9.05 -0.76
N ARG A 116 16.31 -9.51 -0.56
CA ARG A 116 16.92 -9.65 0.78
C ARG A 116 17.15 -8.30 1.44
N GLU A 117 17.53 -7.28 0.69
CA GLU A 117 17.69 -5.91 1.19
C GLU A 117 16.37 -5.34 1.70
N LEU A 118 15.28 -5.57 0.98
CA LEU A 118 13.95 -5.05 1.32
C LEU A 118 13.23 -5.87 2.39
N TRP A 119 13.62 -7.12 2.60
CA TRP A 119 12.93 -8.02 3.53
C TRP A 119 12.77 -7.47 4.95
N PRO A 120 13.80 -6.86 5.58
CA PRO A 120 13.65 -6.26 6.92
C PRO A 120 12.59 -5.14 6.97
N LEU A 121 12.48 -4.32 5.92
CA LEU A 121 11.46 -3.28 5.84
C LEU A 121 10.05 -3.89 5.74
N ILE A 122 9.91 -4.92 4.91
CA ILE A 122 8.64 -5.65 4.76
C ILE A 122 8.23 -6.24 6.10
N GLU A 123 9.13 -6.97 6.79
CA GLU A 123 8.85 -7.56 8.09
C GLU A 123 8.45 -6.52 9.14
N TRP A 124 9.19 -5.42 9.19
CA TRP A 124 8.90 -4.33 10.11
C TRP A 124 7.49 -3.74 9.87
N CYS A 125 7.15 -3.47 8.63
CA CYS A 125 5.86 -2.92 8.26
C CYS A 125 4.71 -3.92 8.52
N LEU A 126 4.93 -5.22 8.27
CA LEU A 126 3.95 -6.26 8.60
C LEU A 126 3.69 -6.33 10.10
N GLU A 127 4.73 -6.30 10.93
CA GLU A 127 4.58 -6.29 12.38
C GLU A 127 3.94 -4.98 12.87
N TYR A 128 4.30 -3.84 12.26
CA TYR A 128 3.65 -2.56 12.55
C TYR A 128 2.13 -2.64 12.34
N CYS A 129 1.69 -3.13 11.19
CA CYS A 129 0.27 -3.30 10.90
C CYS A 129 -0.41 -4.31 11.84
N ASN A 130 0.28 -5.40 12.19
CA ASN A 130 -0.23 -6.39 13.14
C ASN A 130 -0.52 -5.78 14.51
N ARG A 131 0.35 -4.87 14.99
CA ARG A 131 0.15 -4.14 16.26
C ARG A 131 -0.97 -3.11 16.22
N LYS A 132 -1.40 -2.73 15.02
CA LYS A 132 -2.51 -1.78 14.78
C LYS A 132 -3.85 -2.47 14.58
N LEU A 133 -3.94 -3.80 14.71
CA LEU A 133 -5.21 -4.49 14.59
C LEU A 133 -6.19 -4.05 15.68
N THR A 134 -7.37 -3.67 15.25
CA THR A 134 -8.51 -3.37 16.13
C THR A 134 -9.11 -4.64 16.73
N PRO A 135 -9.99 -4.54 17.71
CA PRO A 135 -10.76 -5.71 18.19
C PRO A 135 -11.59 -6.40 17.09
N ALA A 136 -11.93 -5.67 16.02
CA ALA A 136 -12.62 -6.24 14.85
C ALA A 136 -11.66 -7.00 13.91
N GLY A 137 -10.35 -6.94 14.15
CA GLY A 137 -9.33 -7.62 13.36
C GLY A 137 -8.92 -6.90 12.08
N VAL A 138 -9.32 -5.66 11.89
CA VAL A 138 -8.92 -4.78 10.77
C VAL A 138 -7.87 -3.77 11.24
N VAL A 139 -7.10 -3.17 10.32
CA VAL A 139 -6.00 -2.28 10.67
C VAL A 139 -6.50 -0.87 10.97
N ALA A 140 -6.15 -0.36 12.14
CA ALA A 140 -6.42 1.03 12.50
C ALA A 140 -5.49 2.00 11.77
N SER A 141 -6.03 3.16 11.38
CA SER A 141 -5.29 4.30 10.84
C SER A 141 -5.96 5.61 11.26
N ASN A 142 -5.22 6.71 11.23
CA ASN A 142 -5.78 8.03 11.58
C ASN A 142 -6.47 8.70 10.38
N SER A 143 -6.08 8.33 9.19
CA SER A 143 -6.59 8.85 7.93
C SER A 143 -6.30 7.85 6.82
N ASP A 144 -6.37 8.28 5.59
CA ASP A 144 -5.96 7.56 4.39
C ASP A 144 -5.08 8.44 3.51
N GLU A 145 -4.77 7.99 2.31
CA GLU A 145 -3.98 8.75 1.33
C GLU A 145 -4.61 10.09 0.93
N LEU A 146 -5.89 10.31 1.19
CA LEU A 146 -6.55 11.61 0.98
C LEU A 146 -6.38 12.60 2.13
N GLU A 147 -5.63 12.24 3.18
CA GLU A 147 -5.11 13.19 4.18
C GLU A 147 -6.22 13.97 4.90
N ASN A 148 -7.27 13.28 5.29
CA ASN A 148 -8.46 13.88 5.94
C ASN A 148 -9.29 14.82 5.05
N ARG A 149 -9.09 14.83 3.74
CA ARG A 149 -9.99 15.57 2.82
C ARG A 149 -11.38 14.97 2.76
N PHE A 150 -11.46 13.67 3.04
CA PHE A 150 -12.71 12.93 3.21
C PHE A 150 -12.65 12.07 4.48
N PRO A 151 -13.79 11.72 5.10
CA PRO A 151 -13.81 10.82 6.24
C PRO A 151 -13.22 9.46 5.88
N ALA A 152 -12.36 8.93 6.75
CA ALA A 152 -11.73 7.62 6.58
C ALA A 152 -12.02 6.66 7.75
N GLY A 153 -12.66 7.13 8.83
CA GLY A 153 -12.90 6.36 10.05
C GLY A 153 -11.61 6.07 10.82
N ASP A 154 -11.73 5.26 11.87
CA ASP A 154 -10.59 4.81 12.68
C ASP A 154 -9.89 3.58 12.08
N ALA A 155 -10.51 2.95 11.10
CA ALA A 155 -10.00 1.89 10.26
C ALA A 155 -10.70 1.96 8.90
N ASN A 156 -9.96 1.78 7.81
CA ASN A 156 -10.51 1.84 6.47
C ASN A 156 -10.18 0.61 5.63
N LEU A 157 -10.99 0.43 4.59
CA LEU A 157 -10.91 -0.71 3.68
C LEU A 157 -9.55 -0.77 2.98
N CYS A 158 -9.03 0.37 2.51
CA CYS A 158 -7.79 0.47 1.77
C CYS A 158 -6.61 -0.07 2.61
N THR A 159 -6.37 0.50 3.79
CA THR A 159 -5.27 0.09 4.68
C THR A 159 -5.31 -1.40 5.00
N SER A 160 -6.51 -1.93 5.33
CA SER A 160 -6.65 -3.34 5.68
C SER A 160 -6.43 -4.27 4.48
N THR A 161 -6.84 -3.87 3.29
CA THR A 161 -6.67 -4.65 2.07
C THR A 161 -5.22 -4.67 1.59
N LEU A 162 -4.53 -3.54 1.69
CA LEU A 162 -3.09 -3.46 1.41
C LEU A 162 -2.28 -4.36 2.34
N TYR A 163 -2.60 -4.35 3.64
CA TYR A 163 -1.96 -5.25 4.59
C TYR A 163 -2.22 -6.72 4.28
N TYR A 164 -3.44 -7.06 3.87
CA TYR A 164 -3.77 -8.42 3.43
C TYR A 164 -2.90 -8.89 2.27
N ASP A 165 -2.77 -8.08 1.22
CA ASP A 165 -1.93 -8.43 0.08
C ASP A 165 -0.44 -8.47 0.45
N ALA A 166 0.03 -7.54 1.29
CA ALA A 166 1.39 -7.54 1.79
C ALA A 166 1.76 -8.84 2.51
N LEU A 167 0.87 -9.38 3.34
CA LEU A 167 1.05 -10.68 4.01
C LEU A 167 1.15 -11.83 2.98
N ARG A 168 0.27 -11.85 1.98
CA ARG A 168 0.29 -12.87 0.91
C ARG A 168 1.55 -12.79 0.06
N SER A 169 1.92 -11.58 -0.33
CA SER A 169 3.14 -11.31 -1.10
C SER A 169 4.39 -11.68 -0.30
N ALA A 170 4.42 -11.39 1.00
CA ALA A 170 5.52 -11.80 1.88
C ALA A 170 5.64 -13.33 2.02
N VAL A 171 4.53 -14.07 2.00
CA VAL A 171 4.58 -15.55 1.98
C VAL A 171 5.24 -16.06 0.69
N MET A 172 4.92 -15.46 -0.46
CA MET A 172 5.53 -15.85 -1.74
C MET A 172 7.01 -15.48 -1.77
N LEU A 173 7.33 -14.24 -1.45
CA LEU A 173 8.70 -13.72 -1.44
C LEU A 173 9.58 -14.48 -0.43
N GLY A 174 9.07 -14.70 0.78
CA GLY A 174 9.81 -15.38 1.84
C GLY A 174 10.17 -16.83 1.50
N ARG A 175 9.35 -17.53 0.71
CA ARG A 175 9.71 -18.87 0.17
C ARG A 175 10.98 -18.79 -0.69
N GLU A 176 11.05 -17.80 -1.57
CA GLU A 176 12.20 -17.59 -2.45
C GLU A 176 13.46 -17.19 -1.67
N LEU A 177 13.29 -16.52 -0.54
CA LEU A 177 14.37 -16.09 0.34
C LEU A 177 14.82 -17.17 1.36
N GLY A 178 14.06 -18.26 1.49
CA GLY A 178 14.35 -19.32 2.46
C GLY A 178 13.92 -18.99 3.90
N VAL A 179 12.93 -18.14 4.06
CA VAL A 179 12.34 -17.81 5.36
C VAL A 179 11.66 -19.04 5.96
N SER A 180 11.73 -19.19 7.29
CA SER A 180 11.25 -20.38 7.98
C SER A 180 9.76 -20.67 7.71
N ALA A 181 9.40 -21.94 7.56
CA ALA A 181 8.01 -22.36 7.36
C ALA A 181 7.10 -21.90 8.51
N LYS A 182 7.63 -21.80 9.73
CA LYS A 182 6.90 -21.29 10.89
C LYS A 182 6.46 -19.84 10.67
N GLN A 183 7.35 -18.99 10.22
CA GLN A 183 7.06 -17.57 9.96
C GLN A 183 6.11 -17.40 8.78
N LEU A 184 6.34 -18.13 7.68
CA LEU A 184 5.44 -18.08 6.52
C LEU A 184 4.03 -18.58 6.85
N ASN A 185 3.91 -19.59 7.69
CA ASN A 185 2.60 -20.06 8.18
C ASN A 185 1.92 -19.01 9.07
N MET A 186 2.67 -18.30 9.89
CA MET A 186 2.15 -17.17 10.68
C MET A 186 1.55 -16.09 9.77
N TYR A 187 2.27 -15.63 8.76
CA TYR A 187 1.76 -14.63 7.80
C TYR A 187 0.53 -15.12 7.04
N ARG A 188 0.52 -16.41 6.63
CA ARG A 188 -0.66 -17.00 5.97
C ARG A 188 -1.87 -17.01 6.89
N ASN A 189 -1.70 -17.37 8.14
CA ASN A 189 -2.80 -17.39 9.11
C ASN A 189 -3.31 -15.99 9.41
N GLN A 190 -2.42 -14.99 9.51
CA GLN A 190 -2.79 -13.58 9.65
C GLN A 190 -3.59 -13.09 8.43
N ALA A 191 -3.15 -13.42 7.20
CA ALA A 191 -3.89 -13.07 5.98
C ALA A 191 -5.29 -13.68 5.96
N ASN A 192 -5.42 -14.96 6.28
CA ASN A 192 -6.71 -15.65 6.33
C ASN A 192 -7.66 -15.08 7.41
N ALA A 193 -7.11 -14.66 8.54
CA ALA A 193 -7.90 -14.03 9.60
C ALA A 193 -8.36 -12.62 9.18
N LEU A 194 -7.45 -11.87 8.55
CA LEU A 194 -7.73 -10.51 8.08
C LEU A 194 -8.77 -10.50 6.94
N GLU A 195 -8.72 -11.44 6.01
CA GLU A 195 -9.74 -11.59 4.94
C GLU A 195 -11.14 -11.73 5.52
N LYS A 196 -11.28 -12.59 6.54
CA LYS A 196 -12.56 -12.76 7.24
C LYS A 196 -12.99 -11.49 8.00
N ALA A 197 -12.02 -10.79 8.58
CA ALA A 197 -12.26 -9.53 9.29
C ALA A 197 -12.69 -8.42 8.32
N ILE A 198 -12.05 -8.31 7.15
CA ILE A 198 -12.42 -7.36 6.08
C ILE A 198 -13.86 -7.62 5.65
N GLU A 199 -14.21 -8.88 5.35
CA GLU A 199 -15.57 -9.23 4.94
C GLU A 199 -16.61 -8.92 6.02
N LYS A 200 -16.30 -9.24 7.27
CA LYS A 200 -17.21 -9.00 8.40
C LYS A 200 -17.39 -7.53 8.72
N HIS A 201 -16.32 -6.73 8.64
CA HIS A 201 -16.31 -5.33 9.08
C HIS A 201 -16.72 -4.36 7.97
N PHE A 202 -16.23 -4.57 6.76
CA PHE A 202 -16.46 -3.67 5.62
C PHE A 202 -17.50 -4.19 4.63
N GLY A 203 -17.76 -5.50 4.57
CA GLY A 203 -18.80 -6.06 3.69
C GLY A 203 -20.16 -5.49 4.03
N TYR A 204 -20.84 -4.85 3.06
CA TYR A 204 -22.06 -4.09 3.30
C TYR A 204 -22.95 -3.99 2.04
N GLU A 205 -24.25 -3.81 2.26
CA GLU A 205 -25.17 -3.35 1.22
C GLU A 205 -25.10 -1.82 1.19
N ILE A 206 -24.44 -1.25 0.20
CA ILE A 206 -24.25 0.20 0.08
C ILE A 206 -24.93 0.72 -1.19
N GLU A 207 -25.81 1.69 -1.06
CA GLU A 207 -26.59 2.24 -2.17
C GLU A 207 -27.17 1.15 -3.11
N CYS A 208 -27.75 0.08 -2.56
CA CYS A 208 -28.26 -1.11 -3.26
C CYS A 208 -27.23 -2.06 -3.90
N PHE A 209 -25.93 -1.87 -3.69
CA PHE A 209 -24.89 -2.76 -4.17
C PHE A 209 -24.38 -3.67 -3.07
N HIS A 210 -24.28 -4.97 -3.35
CA HIS A 210 -23.66 -5.96 -2.47
C HIS A 210 -22.12 -5.83 -2.55
N SER A 211 -21.56 -4.82 -1.87
CA SER A 211 -20.15 -4.44 -1.99
C SER A 211 -19.51 -4.17 -0.63
N TYR A 212 -18.75 -3.14 -0.50
CA TYR A 212 -18.03 -2.75 0.71
C TYR A 212 -18.32 -1.30 1.08
N ARG A 213 -18.48 -1.03 2.37
CA ARG A 213 -18.34 0.32 2.92
C ARG A 213 -16.85 0.63 3.12
N TYR A 214 -16.49 1.90 3.03
CA TYR A 214 -15.08 2.29 3.13
C TYR A 214 -14.57 2.30 4.58
N TYR A 215 -15.43 2.66 5.53
CA TYR A 215 -15.19 2.63 6.98
C TYR A 215 -16.50 2.34 7.71
N GLU A 216 -16.43 2.07 9.01
CA GLU A 216 -17.61 1.82 9.82
C GLU A 216 -18.50 3.07 9.93
N GLY A 217 -19.78 2.95 9.55
CA GLY A 217 -20.71 4.08 9.46
C GLY A 217 -20.73 4.81 8.11
N ASN A 218 -19.89 4.40 7.14
CA ASN A 218 -19.97 4.93 5.79
C ASN A 218 -21.18 4.36 5.05
N ASP A 219 -22.05 5.23 4.57
CA ASP A 219 -23.29 4.93 3.86
C ASP A 219 -23.31 5.44 2.41
N ILE A 220 -22.23 6.08 1.97
CA ILE A 220 -22.06 6.63 0.64
C ILE A 220 -21.04 5.80 -0.13
N LEU A 221 -21.36 5.43 -1.37
CA LEU A 221 -20.48 4.67 -2.25
C LEU A 221 -19.18 5.44 -2.52
N ARG A 222 -18.06 4.73 -2.42
CA ARG A 222 -16.70 5.27 -2.63
C ARG A 222 -15.99 4.49 -3.74
N SER A 223 -15.11 5.15 -4.49
CA SER A 223 -14.37 4.53 -5.61
C SER A 223 -13.41 3.41 -5.15
N TRP A 224 -12.83 3.52 -3.96
CA TRP A 224 -11.85 2.54 -3.45
C TRP A 224 -12.42 1.20 -2.97
N ILE A 225 -13.69 0.95 -3.16
CA ILE A 225 -14.28 -0.38 -2.96
C ILE A 225 -13.67 -1.44 -3.89
N CYS A 226 -12.93 -1.02 -4.92
CA CYS A 226 -12.18 -1.93 -5.81
C CYS A 226 -11.02 -2.66 -5.11
N MET A 227 -10.48 -2.12 -4.03
CA MET A 227 -9.26 -2.64 -3.38
C MET A 227 -9.33 -4.12 -3.02
N PRO A 228 -10.41 -4.68 -2.42
CA PRO A 228 -10.51 -6.12 -2.21
C PRO A 228 -10.36 -6.95 -3.49
N LEU A 229 -10.97 -6.53 -4.59
CA LEU A 229 -10.89 -7.24 -5.88
C LEU A 229 -9.45 -7.24 -6.41
N VAL A 230 -8.79 -6.09 -6.38
CA VAL A 230 -7.39 -5.94 -6.84
C VAL A 230 -6.45 -6.82 -6.01
N MET A 231 -6.74 -7.00 -4.72
CA MET A 231 -5.94 -7.82 -3.81
C MET A 231 -6.38 -9.29 -3.75
N GLY A 232 -7.36 -9.70 -4.56
CA GLY A 232 -7.76 -11.09 -4.71
C GLY A 232 -8.81 -11.58 -3.70
N ILE A 233 -9.59 -10.68 -3.11
CA ILE A 233 -10.77 -11.00 -2.29
C ILE A 233 -12.01 -10.86 -3.17
N TYR A 234 -12.64 -11.98 -3.52
CA TYR A 234 -13.70 -12.04 -4.53
C TYR A 234 -15.11 -12.27 -3.96
N THR A 235 -15.27 -12.29 -2.65
CA THR A 235 -16.56 -12.60 -1.99
C THR A 235 -17.71 -11.70 -2.48
N ARG A 236 -17.42 -10.40 -2.74
CA ARG A 236 -18.39 -9.41 -3.24
C ARG A 236 -18.06 -8.90 -4.63
N ALA A 237 -17.39 -9.74 -5.45
CA ALA A 237 -16.86 -9.31 -6.75
C ALA A 237 -17.93 -8.73 -7.66
N GLN A 238 -19.04 -9.43 -7.88
CA GLN A 238 -20.06 -8.98 -8.82
C GLN A 238 -20.69 -7.65 -8.39
N GLY A 239 -21.15 -7.55 -7.13
CA GLY A 239 -21.75 -6.30 -6.64
C GLY A 239 -20.79 -5.12 -6.61
N THR A 240 -19.49 -5.37 -6.39
CA THR A 240 -18.45 -4.34 -6.47
C THR A 240 -18.23 -3.89 -7.91
N ILE A 241 -18.20 -4.80 -8.87
CA ILE A 241 -18.11 -4.47 -10.31
C ILE A 241 -19.33 -3.66 -10.74
N ASP A 242 -20.53 -4.11 -10.37
CA ASP A 242 -21.77 -3.41 -10.70
C ASP A 242 -21.79 -1.98 -10.14
N ALA A 243 -21.27 -1.79 -8.92
CA ALA A 243 -21.14 -0.48 -8.30
C ALA A 243 -20.14 0.43 -9.04
N LEU A 244 -18.96 -0.09 -9.39
CA LEU A 244 -17.89 0.66 -10.04
C LEU A 244 -18.30 1.14 -11.44
N PHE A 245 -19.02 0.30 -12.19
CA PHE A 245 -19.49 0.62 -13.54
C PHE A 245 -20.92 1.19 -13.58
N SER A 246 -21.50 1.51 -12.43
CA SER A 246 -22.79 2.19 -12.35
C SER A 246 -22.66 3.67 -12.71
N PRO A 247 -23.75 4.33 -13.13
CA PRO A 247 -23.77 5.79 -13.35
C PRO A 247 -23.42 6.60 -12.09
N ARG A 248 -23.33 5.94 -10.94
CA ARG A 248 -22.96 6.56 -9.67
C ARG A 248 -21.47 6.86 -9.57
N LEU A 249 -20.61 5.99 -10.13
CA LEU A 249 -19.16 6.12 -10.08
C LEU A 249 -18.50 6.23 -11.45
N TRP A 250 -19.19 5.85 -12.51
CA TRP A 250 -18.71 5.90 -13.87
C TRP A 250 -19.48 6.98 -14.65
N THR A 251 -18.77 7.90 -15.28
CA THR A 251 -19.32 8.88 -16.22
C THR A 251 -18.83 8.57 -17.62
N ASP A 252 -19.62 8.92 -18.63
CA ASP A 252 -19.28 8.68 -20.04
C ASP A 252 -18.34 9.78 -20.62
N ASP A 253 -17.86 10.72 -19.80
CA ASP A 253 -17.06 11.89 -20.19
C ASP A 253 -15.56 11.62 -20.22
#